data_6a14857e370e7f0287d68c8e82751ddb
#
_entry.id   6a14857e370e7f0287d68c8e82751ddb
#
_cell.length_a   1.000
_cell.length_b   1.000
_cell.length_c   1.000
_cell.angle_alpha   90.00
_cell.angle_beta   90.00
_cell.angle_gamma   90.00
#
_symmetry.space_group_name_H-M   'P 1'
#
loop_
_entity.id
_entity.type
_entity.pdbx_description
1 polymer ?
#
loop_
_entity_poly.entity_id
_entity_poly.type
_entity_poly.pdbx_seq_one_letter_code
_entity_poly.pdbx_strand_id
1 'polypeptide(L)'
;MPGSTSKAVLFAAVVGLLAAASSAAHAQTYPSGPVKLIVPVPAGGVTDTMARIVAQRLTEAWGQPVVVDNRPGGNYAVGAQAVARSPADGLTLLVAPDSTVTANPHLFSKLPYDPVKDLTPIIVLCRITPVLVINPSLDLKSVPELIALAKAKPGALNYGSYGIGTYAHLSMEDFKQKTGTDIVHIPYRGAAPAATALLAGDVSMLLLNLSSIEEHEKTGKVRILAVASDKRAVLRPDLPTVAEAGVPGFSTTAWFALWGPANMAPELVARIHADVVKVLESPQSREFFRTNSFERVDLSPTQFSQLIQDDLKHWGALVKAVGAKLD
;
A
#
# COMPACT_ATOMS: atom_id res chain seq x y z
N MET A 1 22.12 -11.88 -76.19
CA MET A 1 20.94 -11.43 -75.43
C MET A 1 21.33 -11.18 -73.96
N PRO A 2 21.59 -9.97 -73.54
CA PRO A 2 21.84 -9.66 -72.12
C PRO A 2 20.74 -8.68 -71.65
N GLY A 3 19.70 -9.20 -71.02
CA GLY A 3 18.58 -8.34 -70.60
C GLY A 3 17.80 -8.83 -69.40
N SER A 4 18.05 -10.07 -68.89
CA SER A 4 17.23 -10.69 -67.88
C SER A 4 17.75 -10.55 -66.45
N THR A 5 19.05 -10.46 -66.28
CA THR A 5 19.70 -10.43 -64.94
C THR A 5 19.58 -9.06 -64.25
N SER A 6 19.54 -7.94 -64.98
CA SER A 6 19.39 -6.63 -64.38
C SER A 6 18.04 -6.34 -63.74
N LYS A 7 16.95 -6.88 -64.31
CA LYS A 7 15.61 -6.67 -63.76
C LYS A 7 15.38 -7.49 -62.47
N ALA A 8 15.98 -8.66 -62.37
CA ALA A 8 15.89 -9.52 -61.19
C ALA A 8 16.66 -8.91 -59.98
N VAL A 9 17.83 -8.32 -60.21
CA VAL A 9 18.63 -7.65 -59.21
C VAL A 9 17.91 -6.38 -58.69
N LEU A 10 17.28 -5.61 -59.61
CA LEU A 10 16.54 -4.41 -59.20
C LEU A 10 15.27 -4.78 -58.36
N PHE A 11 14.58 -5.86 -58.71
CA PHE A 11 13.39 -6.34 -57.99
C PHE A 11 13.80 -6.85 -56.59
N ALA A 12 14.90 -7.61 -56.48
CA ALA A 12 15.42 -8.06 -55.19
C ALA A 12 15.84 -6.92 -54.27
N ALA A 13 16.46 -5.87 -54.83
CA ALA A 13 16.86 -4.66 -54.08
C ALA A 13 15.65 -3.87 -53.54
N VAL A 14 14.58 -3.74 -54.35
CA VAL A 14 13.35 -3.04 -53.94
C VAL A 14 12.59 -3.83 -52.87
N VAL A 15 12.51 -5.14 -52.98
CA VAL A 15 11.88 -6.03 -51.98
C VAL A 15 12.69 -6.01 -50.68
N GLY A 16 14.03 -5.97 -50.75
CA GLY A 16 14.91 -5.82 -49.60
C GLY A 16 14.78 -4.48 -48.88
N LEU A 17 14.60 -3.37 -49.61
CA LEU A 17 14.34 -2.06 -49.02
C LEU A 17 12.95 -1.95 -48.38
N LEU A 18 11.94 -2.56 -48.99
CA LEU A 18 10.57 -2.63 -48.41
C LEU A 18 10.52 -3.48 -47.17
N ALA A 19 11.29 -4.57 -47.10
CA ALA A 19 11.40 -5.42 -45.87
C ALA A 19 12.15 -4.69 -44.74
N ALA A 20 13.17 -3.90 -45.07
CA ALA A 20 13.92 -3.08 -44.09
C ALA A 20 13.09 -1.89 -43.56
N ALA A 21 12.19 -1.34 -44.34
CA ALA A 21 11.28 -0.24 -43.93
C ALA A 21 10.15 -0.74 -42.97
N SER A 22 9.82 -2.03 -43.01
CA SER A 22 8.77 -2.63 -42.13
C SER A 22 9.26 -2.89 -40.69
N SER A 23 10.55 -2.77 -40.40
CA SER A 23 11.13 -3.06 -39.10
C SER A 23 11.27 -1.84 -38.18
N ALA A 24 10.85 -0.65 -38.61
CA ALA A 24 10.63 0.46 -37.71
C ALA A 24 9.30 0.21 -36.96
N ALA A 25 9.25 -0.86 -36.15
CA ALA A 25 8.25 -0.94 -35.09
C ALA A 25 8.40 0.33 -34.28
N HIS A 26 7.46 1.25 -34.45
CA HIS A 26 7.35 2.39 -33.58
C HIS A 26 7.27 1.83 -32.17
N ALA A 27 8.33 1.97 -31.40
CA ALA A 27 8.26 1.80 -29.96
C ALA A 27 7.13 2.72 -29.51
N GLN A 28 5.95 2.18 -29.27
CA GLN A 28 4.81 2.96 -28.82
C GLN A 28 5.28 3.73 -27.60
N THR A 29 5.26 5.05 -27.72
CA THR A 29 5.63 5.93 -26.60
C THR A 29 4.67 5.65 -25.46
N TYR A 30 5.17 5.01 -24.40
CA TYR A 30 4.37 4.85 -23.19
C TYR A 30 4.45 6.13 -22.35
N PRO A 31 3.33 6.57 -21.78
CA PRO A 31 1.98 6.04 -22.03
C PRO A 31 1.39 6.54 -23.38
N SER A 32 0.61 5.68 -24.04
CA SER A 32 -0.07 6.00 -25.31
C SER A 32 -1.34 6.84 -25.14
N GLY A 33 -1.72 7.13 -23.89
CA GLY A 33 -2.89 7.91 -23.53
C GLY A 33 -3.02 8.10 -22.01
N PRO A 34 -4.14 8.63 -21.52
CA PRO A 34 -4.36 8.85 -20.10
C PRO A 34 -4.23 7.55 -19.29
N VAL A 35 -3.51 7.64 -18.16
CA VAL A 35 -3.32 6.52 -17.22
C VAL A 35 -4.28 6.66 -16.05
N LYS A 36 -4.91 5.56 -15.63
CA LYS A 36 -5.77 5.50 -14.44
C LYS A 36 -5.03 4.81 -13.30
N LEU A 37 -4.94 5.46 -12.16
CA LEU A 37 -4.53 4.85 -10.91
C LEU A 37 -5.78 4.50 -10.10
N ILE A 38 -6.16 3.23 -10.11
CA ILE A 38 -7.26 2.71 -9.29
C ILE A 38 -6.80 2.65 -7.84
N VAL A 39 -7.57 3.26 -6.96
CA VAL A 39 -7.30 3.33 -5.51
C VAL A 39 -8.47 2.68 -4.76
N PRO A 40 -8.28 1.53 -4.10
CA PRO A 40 -9.38 0.73 -3.56
C PRO A 40 -9.87 1.22 -2.18
N VAL A 41 -9.66 2.49 -1.88
CA VAL A 41 -10.08 3.13 -0.62
C VAL A 41 -10.83 4.44 -0.90
N PRO A 42 -11.62 4.94 0.05
CA PRO A 42 -12.15 6.30 -0.01
C PRO A 42 -11.03 7.34 -0.06
N ALA A 43 -11.33 8.50 -0.61
CA ALA A 43 -10.40 9.62 -0.67
C ALA A 43 -9.97 10.08 0.74
N GLY A 44 -8.75 10.62 0.85
CA GLY A 44 -8.21 11.25 2.06
C GLY A 44 -7.37 10.35 2.98
N GLY A 45 -7.27 9.04 2.70
CA GLY A 45 -6.36 8.13 3.43
C GLY A 45 -4.95 8.10 2.81
N VAL A 46 -4.02 7.38 3.47
CA VAL A 46 -2.61 7.24 3.02
C VAL A 46 -2.51 6.78 1.57
N THR A 47 -3.26 5.75 1.18
CA THR A 47 -3.25 5.20 -0.19
C THR A 47 -3.65 6.25 -1.22
N ASP A 48 -4.72 7.01 -0.94
CA ASP A 48 -5.20 8.06 -1.84
C ASP A 48 -4.19 9.21 -1.94
N THR A 49 -3.65 9.65 -0.80
CA THR A 49 -2.65 10.73 -0.75
C THR A 49 -1.39 10.34 -1.50
N MET A 50 -0.91 9.10 -1.34
CA MET A 50 0.25 8.57 -2.08
C MET A 50 -0.05 8.47 -3.58
N ALA A 51 -1.23 7.97 -3.96
CA ALA A 51 -1.61 7.88 -5.37
C ALA A 51 -1.66 9.24 -6.05
N ARG A 52 -2.15 10.29 -5.36
CA ARG A 52 -2.24 11.66 -5.91
C ARG A 52 -0.88 12.28 -6.14
N ILE A 53 0.08 12.15 -5.21
CA ILE A 53 1.43 12.67 -5.43
C ILE A 53 2.13 11.95 -6.59
N VAL A 54 1.99 10.61 -6.68
CA VAL A 54 2.52 9.82 -7.79
C VAL A 54 1.86 10.23 -9.10
N ALA A 55 0.53 10.35 -9.14
CA ALA A 55 -0.22 10.77 -10.33
C ALA A 55 0.23 12.15 -10.84
N GLN A 56 0.34 13.12 -9.94
CA GLN A 56 0.81 14.47 -10.29
C GLN A 56 2.20 14.44 -10.92
N ARG A 57 3.15 13.76 -10.28
CA ARG A 57 4.54 13.70 -10.75
C ARG A 57 4.68 12.90 -12.05
N LEU A 58 3.93 11.83 -12.21
CA LEU A 58 3.93 11.07 -13.48
C LEU A 58 3.25 11.85 -14.60
N THR A 59 2.22 12.64 -14.32
CA THR A 59 1.63 13.56 -15.32
C THR A 59 2.67 14.55 -15.86
N GLU A 60 3.45 15.13 -14.95
CA GLU A 60 4.55 16.04 -15.33
C GLU A 60 5.64 15.32 -16.14
N ALA A 61 6.01 14.09 -15.74
CA ALA A 61 7.08 13.33 -16.38
C ALA A 61 6.68 12.72 -17.72
N TRP A 62 5.45 12.27 -17.87
CA TRP A 62 4.97 11.58 -19.07
C TRP A 62 4.28 12.50 -20.09
N GLY A 63 3.90 13.72 -19.68
CA GLY A 63 3.12 14.62 -20.54
C GLY A 63 1.72 14.11 -20.90
N GLN A 64 1.26 13.08 -20.19
CA GLN A 64 -0.08 12.49 -20.32
C GLN A 64 -0.80 12.53 -18.96
N PRO A 65 -2.12 12.74 -18.93
CA PRO A 65 -2.88 12.77 -17.69
C PRO A 65 -2.77 11.44 -16.94
N VAL A 66 -2.43 11.50 -15.65
CA VAL A 66 -2.52 10.36 -14.72
C VAL A 66 -3.60 10.69 -13.70
N VAL A 67 -4.68 9.92 -13.71
CA VAL A 67 -5.91 10.24 -12.96
C VAL A 67 -6.15 9.21 -11.86
N VAL A 68 -6.38 9.67 -10.64
CA VAL A 68 -6.76 8.82 -9.50
C VAL A 68 -8.26 8.54 -9.56
N ASP A 69 -8.62 7.24 -9.52
CA ASP A 69 -9.99 6.74 -9.52
C ASP A 69 -10.21 5.89 -8.26
N ASN A 70 -10.92 6.44 -7.27
CA ASN A 70 -11.21 5.78 -6.02
C ASN A 70 -12.35 4.76 -6.20
N ARG A 71 -12.05 3.46 -5.99
CA ARG A 71 -13.01 2.34 -6.07
C ARG A 71 -13.00 1.52 -4.79
N PRO A 72 -13.56 2.04 -3.69
CA PRO A 72 -13.62 1.34 -2.43
C PRO A 72 -14.61 0.17 -2.46
N GLY A 73 -14.44 -0.77 -1.55
CA GLY A 73 -15.38 -1.89 -1.33
C GLY A 73 -14.70 -3.24 -1.22
N GLY A 74 -15.38 -4.18 -0.52
CA GLY A 74 -14.94 -5.56 -0.35
C GLY A 74 -13.52 -5.69 0.18
N ASN A 75 -13.15 -4.93 1.19
CA ASN A 75 -11.76 -4.88 1.70
C ASN A 75 -10.74 -4.77 0.56
N TYR A 76 -10.86 -3.71 -0.27
CA TYR A 76 -10.01 -3.43 -1.44
C TYR A 76 -10.28 -4.29 -2.68
N ALA A 77 -11.07 -5.36 -2.57
CA ALA A 77 -11.27 -6.32 -3.66
C ALA A 77 -11.90 -5.71 -4.92
N VAL A 78 -12.80 -4.73 -4.77
CA VAL A 78 -13.46 -4.07 -5.91
C VAL A 78 -12.43 -3.38 -6.82
N GLY A 79 -11.52 -2.59 -6.25
CA GLY A 79 -10.49 -1.90 -7.02
C GLY A 79 -9.45 -2.87 -7.59
N ALA A 80 -9.01 -3.86 -6.80
CA ALA A 80 -8.05 -4.87 -7.25
C ALA A 80 -8.59 -5.70 -8.43
N GLN A 81 -9.85 -6.16 -8.34
CA GLN A 81 -10.51 -6.89 -9.43
C GLN A 81 -10.63 -6.06 -10.70
N ALA A 82 -10.91 -4.76 -10.56
CA ALA A 82 -11.01 -3.87 -11.72
C ALA A 82 -9.69 -3.81 -12.52
N VAL A 83 -8.55 -3.78 -11.81
CA VAL A 83 -7.22 -3.79 -12.45
C VAL A 83 -6.87 -5.18 -12.95
N ALA A 84 -7.12 -6.24 -12.18
CA ALA A 84 -6.87 -7.62 -12.60
C ALA A 84 -7.54 -7.99 -13.93
N ARG A 85 -8.67 -7.33 -14.26
CA ARG A 85 -9.43 -7.53 -15.51
C ARG A 85 -9.12 -6.51 -16.61
N SER A 86 -8.21 -5.57 -16.37
CA SER A 86 -7.86 -4.56 -17.38
C SER A 86 -6.85 -5.10 -18.40
N PRO A 87 -6.71 -4.47 -19.58
CA PRO A 87 -5.65 -4.79 -20.53
C PRO A 87 -4.24 -4.59 -19.91
N ALA A 88 -3.30 -5.43 -20.35
CA ALA A 88 -1.91 -5.39 -19.85
C ALA A 88 -1.04 -4.30 -20.54
N ASP A 89 -1.66 -3.19 -20.91
CA ASP A 89 -1.05 -2.06 -21.63
C ASP A 89 -0.46 -0.97 -20.74
N GLY A 90 -0.60 -1.13 -19.41
CA GLY A 90 -0.10 -0.17 -18.42
C GLY A 90 -0.97 1.08 -18.23
N LEU A 91 -2.09 1.23 -18.96
CA LEU A 91 -2.96 2.41 -18.83
C LEU A 91 -3.94 2.32 -17.64
N THR A 92 -4.03 1.16 -16.99
CA THR A 92 -4.80 0.98 -15.75
C THR A 92 -3.94 0.28 -14.73
N LEU A 93 -3.59 0.97 -13.66
CA LEU A 93 -2.72 0.49 -12.59
C LEU A 93 -3.44 0.57 -11.24
N LEU A 94 -3.00 -0.20 -10.27
CA LEU A 94 -3.54 -0.23 -8.92
C LEU A 94 -2.53 0.37 -7.95
N VAL A 95 -2.96 1.32 -7.12
CA VAL A 95 -2.22 1.75 -5.92
C VAL A 95 -2.98 1.23 -4.71
N ALA A 96 -2.40 0.27 -4.02
CA ALA A 96 -3.09 -0.44 -2.95
C ALA A 96 -2.19 -0.72 -1.74
N PRO A 97 -2.77 -0.90 -0.53
CA PRO A 97 -2.06 -1.40 0.63
C PRO A 97 -1.74 -2.89 0.49
N ASP A 98 -0.73 -3.33 1.22
CA ASP A 98 -0.24 -4.71 1.34
C ASP A 98 -1.35 -5.75 1.55
N SER A 99 -2.28 -5.47 2.44
CA SER A 99 -3.38 -6.38 2.79
C SER A 99 -4.27 -6.77 1.62
N THR A 100 -4.29 -5.95 0.54
CA THR A 100 -4.96 -6.31 -0.72
C THR A 100 -4.43 -7.63 -1.29
N VAL A 101 -3.14 -7.88 -1.16
CA VAL A 101 -2.47 -9.05 -1.75
C VAL A 101 -2.02 -10.06 -0.70
N THR A 102 -1.83 -9.67 0.55
CA THR A 102 -1.24 -10.50 1.59
C THR A 102 -2.23 -11.02 2.63
N ALA A 103 -3.25 -10.25 3.01
CA ALA A 103 -4.26 -10.65 3.98
C ALA A 103 -5.55 -11.18 3.33
N ASN A 104 -6.03 -10.53 2.26
CA ASN A 104 -7.28 -10.90 1.58
C ASN A 104 -7.38 -12.36 1.15
N PRO A 105 -6.33 -13.02 0.63
CA PRO A 105 -6.39 -14.44 0.30
C PRO A 105 -6.76 -15.37 1.45
N HIS A 106 -6.54 -14.92 2.68
CA HIS A 106 -6.83 -15.68 3.90
C HIS A 106 -8.15 -15.29 4.56
N LEU A 107 -8.73 -14.13 4.19
CA LEU A 107 -9.95 -13.58 4.76
C LEU A 107 -11.21 -14.00 4.00
N PHE A 108 -11.09 -14.19 2.69
CA PHE A 108 -12.21 -14.55 1.83
C PHE A 108 -12.21 -16.04 1.48
N SER A 109 -13.35 -16.70 1.61
CA SER A 109 -13.52 -18.06 1.07
C SER A 109 -13.45 -18.05 -0.46
N LYS A 110 -13.88 -16.96 -1.11
CA LYS A 110 -13.87 -16.78 -2.56
C LYS A 110 -13.46 -15.34 -2.93
N LEU A 111 -12.15 -15.09 -2.97
CA LEU A 111 -11.64 -13.81 -3.44
C LEU A 111 -11.86 -13.67 -4.96
N PRO A 112 -12.39 -12.52 -5.47
CA PRO A 112 -12.74 -12.36 -6.89
C PRO A 112 -11.54 -12.14 -7.82
N TYR A 113 -10.32 -12.24 -7.31
CA TYR A 113 -9.03 -12.19 -8.04
C TYR A 113 -8.00 -13.07 -7.30
N ASP A 114 -6.99 -13.53 -8.03
CA ASP A 114 -5.81 -14.17 -7.46
C ASP A 114 -4.68 -13.14 -7.40
N PRO A 115 -4.24 -12.69 -6.21
CA PRO A 115 -3.28 -11.61 -6.10
C PRO A 115 -1.89 -11.94 -6.67
N VAL A 116 -1.56 -13.23 -6.79
CA VAL A 116 -0.27 -13.67 -7.33
C VAL A 116 -0.32 -13.88 -8.84
N LYS A 117 -1.47 -14.32 -9.37
CA LYS A 117 -1.62 -14.63 -10.79
C LYS A 117 -2.20 -13.50 -11.61
N ASP A 118 -3.11 -12.69 -11.02
CA ASP A 118 -3.86 -11.68 -11.74
C ASP A 118 -3.28 -10.27 -11.63
N LEU A 119 -2.26 -10.09 -10.75
CA LEU A 119 -1.59 -8.81 -10.55
C LEU A 119 -0.08 -8.93 -10.77
N THR A 120 0.49 -7.94 -11.46
CA THR A 120 1.93 -7.80 -11.66
C THR A 120 2.48 -6.77 -10.66
N PRO A 121 3.38 -7.14 -9.74
CA PRO A 121 4.02 -6.20 -8.82
C PRO A 121 4.97 -5.28 -9.60
N ILE A 122 4.86 -3.96 -9.41
CA ILE A 122 5.72 -2.99 -10.08
C ILE A 122 6.73 -2.40 -9.09
N ILE A 123 6.26 -1.75 -8.01
CA ILE A 123 7.14 -1.10 -7.03
C ILE A 123 6.42 -0.87 -5.71
N VAL A 124 7.15 -1.00 -4.60
CA VAL A 124 6.71 -0.48 -3.29
C VAL A 124 6.90 1.03 -3.30
N LEU A 125 5.81 1.76 -3.10
CA LEU A 125 5.82 3.24 -3.10
C LEU A 125 6.33 3.79 -1.77
N CYS A 126 5.82 3.26 -0.66
CA CYS A 126 6.24 3.65 0.69
C CYS A 126 5.87 2.61 1.74
N ARG A 127 6.48 2.74 2.91
CA ARG A 127 5.99 2.25 4.19
C ARG A 127 5.50 3.41 5.03
N ILE A 128 4.59 3.13 5.95
CA ILE A 128 4.17 4.09 6.98
C ILE A 128 4.89 3.84 8.28
N THR A 129 4.88 4.84 9.15
CA THR A 129 5.31 4.73 10.55
C THR A 129 4.06 4.66 11.44
N PRO A 130 3.53 3.47 11.76
CA PRO A 130 2.34 3.35 12.57
C PRO A 130 2.68 3.66 14.04
N VAL A 131 1.75 4.34 14.72
CA VAL A 131 1.83 4.64 16.15
C VAL A 131 0.59 4.15 16.87
N LEU A 132 0.77 3.68 18.10
CA LEU A 132 -0.32 3.33 19.01
C LEU A 132 -0.80 4.61 19.71
N VAL A 133 -2.03 4.98 19.40
CA VAL A 133 -2.65 6.22 19.86
C VAL A 133 -3.83 5.90 20.75
N ILE A 134 -4.01 6.65 21.83
CA ILE A 134 -5.14 6.53 22.74
C ILE A 134 -5.93 7.84 22.85
N ASN A 135 -7.19 7.72 23.22
CA ASN A 135 -7.97 8.87 23.68
C ASN A 135 -7.45 9.32 25.06
N PRO A 136 -7.20 10.63 25.29
CA PRO A 136 -6.61 11.13 26.52
C PRO A 136 -7.50 10.96 27.75
N SER A 137 -8.81 10.70 27.59
CA SER A 137 -9.71 10.39 28.72
C SER A 137 -9.31 9.16 29.53
N LEU A 138 -8.46 8.28 28.95
CA LEU A 138 -7.94 7.12 29.67
C LEU A 138 -6.87 7.50 30.71
N ASP A 139 -6.29 8.71 30.65
CA ASP A 139 -5.20 9.21 31.49
C ASP A 139 -4.00 8.25 31.65
N LEU A 140 -3.65 7.52 30.58
CA LEU A 140 -2.52 6.60 30.51
C LEU A 140 -1.33 7.28 29.83
N LYS A 141 -0.10 6.96 30.28
CA LYS A 141 1.14 7.57 29.78
C LYS A 141 2.07 6.59 29.08
N SER A 142 1.77 5.29 29.15
CA SER A 142 2.67 4.27 28.63
C SER A 142 1.91 3.01 28.18
N VAL A 143 2.58 2.20 27.36
CA VAL A 143 2.08 0.88 26.92
C VAL A 143 1.89 -0.07 28.13
N PRO A 144 2.82 -0.15 29.11
CA PRO A 144 2.59 -0.94 30.31
C PRO A 144 1.34 -0.57 31.10
N GLU A 145 1.04 0.73 31.25
CA GLU A 145 -0.19 1.19 31.92
C GLU A 145 -1.45 0.77 31.14
N LEU A 146 -1.40 0.86 29.81
CA LEU A 146 -2.50 0.39 28.94
C LEU A 146 -2.75 -1.11 29.10
N ILE A 147 -1.69 -1.91 29.11
CA ILE A 147 -1.78 -3.36 29.32
C ILE A 147 -2.34 -3.69 30.71
N ALA A 148 -1.86 -2.97 31.74
CA ALA A 148 -2.34 -3.15 33.11
C ALA A 148 -3.84 -2.86 33.23
N LEU A 149 -4.31 -1.75 32.65
CA LEU A 149 -5.73 -1.39 32.64
C LEU A 149 -6.57 -2.42 31.88
N ALA A 150 -6.13 -2.85 30.69
CA ALA A 150 -6.82 -3.84 29.89
C ALA A 150 -6.95 -5.19 30.62
N LYS A 151 -5.91 -5.62 31.36
CA LYS A 151 -5.95 -6.83 32.20
C LYS A 151 -6.84 -6.68 33.43
N ALA A 152 -6.84 -5.50 34.05
CA ALA A 152 -7.67 -5.23 35.21
C ALA A 152 -9.16 -5.14 34.88
N LYS A 153 -9.50 -4.78 33.64
CA LYS A 153 -10.88 -4.58 33.16
C LYS A 153 -11.06 -5.24 31.79
N PRO A 154 -11.10 -6.57 31.70
CA PRO A 154 -11.29 -7.28 30.43
C PRO A 154 -12.55 -6.82 29.72
N GLY A 155 -12.49 -6.59 28.40
CA GLY A 155 -13.61 -6.16 27.57
C GLY A 155 -14.06 -4.69 27.76
N ALA A 156 -13.47 -3.92 28.72
CA ALA A 156 -13.86 -2.55 28.96
C ALA A 156 -13.22 -1.54 27.97
N LEU A 157 -12.06 -1.88 27.42
CA LEU A 157 -11.40 -1.09 26.39
C LEU A 157 -11.79 -1.60 25.00
N ASN A 158 -11.78 -0.68 24.04
CA ASN A 158 -12.01 -1.02 22.64
C ASN A 158 -10.94 -0.39 21.75
N TYR A 159 -10.78 -0.92 20.56
CA TYR A 159 -9.91 -0.33 19.54
C TYR A 159 -10.63 -0.20 18.20
N GLY A 160 -10.33 0.87 17.49
CA GLY A 160 -10.79 1.07 16.13
C GLY A 160 -9.90 0.38 15.09
N SER A 161 -10.46 0.05 13.95
CA SER A 161 -9.68 -0.33 12.75
C SER A 161 -10.31 0.26 11.49
N TYR A 162 -9.61 0.13 10.37
CA TYR A 162 -10.10 0.58 9.05
C TYR A 162 -10.99 -0.46 8.35
N GLY A 163 -11.32 -1.53 9.07
CA GLY A 163 -12.09 -2.68 8.61
C GLY A 163 -11.43 -4.00 9.02
N ILE A 164 -12.21 -5.07 8.97
CA ILE A 164 -11.74 -6.42 9.27
C ILE A 164 -10.62 -6.80 8.31
N GLY A 165 -9.52 -7.37 8.81
CA GLY A 165 -8.39 -7.82 8.00
C GLY A 165 -7.44 -6.73 7.53
N THR A 166 -7.68 -5.46 7.86
CA THR A 166 -6.69 -4.40 7.63
C THR A 166 -5.51 -4.54 8.60
N TYR A 167 -4.36 -3.93 8.26
CA TYR A 167 -3.19 -3.99 9.14
C TYR A 167 -3.53 -3.51 10.56
N ALA A 168 -4.35 -2.47 10.71
CA ALA A 168 -4.73 -1.95 12.02
C ALA A 168 -5.54 -2.95 12.83
N HIS A 169 -6.42 -3.75 12.19
CA HIS A 169 -7.13 -4.84 12.87
C HIS A 169 -6.17 -5.95 13.29
N LEU A 170 -5.48 -6.53 12.30
CA LEU A 170 -4.63 -7.71 12.53
C LEU A 170 -3.49 -7.41 13.51
N SER A 171 -2.89 -6.23 13.43
CA SER A 171 -1.82 -5.83 14.36
C SER A 171 -2.33 -5.64 15.79
N MET A 172 -3.54 -5.13 15.97
CA MET A 172 -4.13 -5.04 17.32
C MET A 172 -4.52 -6.42 17.86
N GLU A 173 -4.92 -7.36 17.03
CA GLU A 173 -5.13 -8.75 17.45
C GLU A 173 -3.80 -9.43 17.84
N ASP A 174 -2.69 -9.19 17.11
CA ASP A 174 -1.35 -9.63 17.52
C ASP A 174 -0.94 -9.01 18.87
N PHE A 175 -1.21 -7.71 19.07
CA PHE A 175 -0.98 -7.04 20.35
C PHE A 175 -1.75 -7.72 21.48
N LYS A 176 -3.04 -8.01 21.28
CA LYS A 176 -3.88 -8.71 22.28
C LYS A 176 -3.33 -10.09 22.61
N GLN A 177 -2.93 -10.87 21.60
CA GLN A 177 -2.33 -12.20 21.82
C GLN A 177 -1.04 -12.12 22.62
N LYS A 178 -0.11 -11.22 22.23
CA LYS A 178 1.19 -11.06 22.91
C LYS A 178 1.07 -10.55 24.34
N THR A 179 0.06 -9.73 24.61
CA THR A 179 -0.14 -9.12 25.94
C THR A 179 -1.10 -9.90 26.82
N GLY A 180 -1.87 -10.83 26.27
CA GLY A 180 -2.93 -11.56 26.98
C GLY A 180 -4.04 -10.61 27.46
N THR A 181 -4.42 -9.62 26.63
CA THR A 181 -5.47 -8.64 26.96
C THR A 181 -6.74 -8.90 26.16
N ASP A 182 -7.87 -8.55 26.76
CA ASP A 182 -9.18 -8.56 26.10
C ASP A 182 -9.61 -7.12 25.79
N ILE A 183 -9.52 -6.74 24.52
CA ILE A 183 -9.84 -5.40 23.99
C ILE A 183 -10.80 -5.59 22.82
N VAL A 184 -11.94 -4.92 22.85
CA VAL A 184 -13.03 -5.12 21.87
C VAL A 184 -12.70 -4.42 20.55
N HIS A 185 -12.90 -5.11 19.44
CA HIS A 185 -12.69 -4.56 18.09
C HIS A 185 -13.93 -3.79 17.58
N ILE A 186 -13.75 -2.57 17.10
CA ILE A 186 -14.78 -1.74 16.44
C ILE A 186 -14.31 -1.39 15.01
N PRO A 187 -14.83 -2.07 13.97
CA PRO A 187 -14.44 -1.80 12.58
C PRO A 187 -15.11 -0.55 12.02
N TYR A 188 -14.34 0.27 11.29
CA TYR A 188 -14.81 1.44 10.54
C TYR A 188 -14.56 1.27 9.05
N ARG A 189 -15.22 2.08 8.22
CA ARG A 189 -15.05 2.05 6.75
C ARG A 189 -13.89 2.95 6.31
N GLY A 190 -12.69 2.72 6.84
CA GLY A 190 -11.47 3.46 6.51
C GLY A 190 -10.86 4.24 7.66
N ALA A 191 -9.69 4.86 7.42
CA ALA A 191 -8.89 5.53 8.44
C ALA A 191 -9.54 6.81 8.97
N ALA A 192 -10.16 7.62 8.09
CA ALA A 192 -10.75 8.90 8.50
C ALA A 192 -11.90 8.75 9.51
N PRO A 193 -12.92 7.89 9.29
CA PRO A 193 -13.97 7.69 10.29
C PRO A 193 -13.44 7.03 11.57
N ALA A 194 -12.44 6.16 11.51
CA ALA A 194 -11.81 5.58 12.69
C ALA A 194 -11.08 6.65 13.54
N ALA A 195 -10.34 7.56 12.89
CA ALA A 195 -9.68 8.67 13.57
C ALA A 195 -10.69 9.62 14.22
N THR A 196 -11.80 9.93 13.54
CA THR A 196 -12.90 10.73 14.11
C THR A 196 -13.46 10.07 15.36
N ALA A 197 -13.69 8.77 15.34
CA ALA A 197 -14.19 8.02 16.50
C ALA A 197 -13.20 8.04 17.68
N LEU A 198 -11.90 7.96 17.42
CA LEU A 198 -10.87 8.11 18.46
C LEU A 198 -10.90 9.51 19.08
N LEU A 199 -11.01 10.55 18.25
CA LEU A 199 -11.07 11.94 18.72
C LEU A 199 -12.35 12.23 19.54
N ALA A 200 -13.46 11.60 19.18
CA ALA A 200 -14.73 11.69 19.91
C ALA A 200 -14.74 10.88 21.21
N GLY A 201 -13.82 9.91 21.37
CA GLY A 201 -13.79 9.00 22.51
C GLY A 201 -14.68 7.76 22.35
N ASP A 202 -15.25 7.53 21.15
CA ASP A 202 -16.04 6.35 20.83
C ASP A 202 -15.19 5.08 20.85
N VAL A 203 -13.88 5.20 20.53
CA VAL A 203 -12.89 4.15 20.69
C VAL A 203 -11.75 4.60 21.59
N SER A 204 -11.24 3.65 22.39
CA SER A 204 -10.18 3.87 23.36
C SER A 204 -8.82 4.10 22.72
N MET A 205 -8.54 3.37 21.64
CA MET A 205 -7.24 3.37 20.96
C MET A 205 -7.35 3.02 19.48
N LEU A 206 -6.27 3.29 18.75
CA LEU A 206 -6.15 3.02 17.31
C LEU A 206 -4.68 2.96 16.91
N LEU A 207 -4.35 2.18 15.89
CA LEU A 207 -3.10 2.30 15.15
C LEU A 207 -3.30 3.27 13.98
N LEU A 208 -2.52 4.34 13.92
CA LEU A 208 -2.57 5.36 12.87
C LEU A 208 -1.16 5.66 12.35
N ASN A 209 -1.06 6.21 11.14
CA ASN A 209 0.21 6.77 10.69
C ASN A 209 0.54 8.03 11.52
N LEU A 210 1.80 8.19 11.92
CA LEU A 210 2.27 9.27 12.77
C LEU A 210 1.83 10.65 12.26
N SER A 211 2.05 10.96 10.99
CA SER A 211 1.71 12.27 10.43
C SER A 211 0.21 12.60 10.44
N SER A 212 -0.66 11.58 10.41
CA SER A 212 -2.10 11.81 10.40
C SER A 212 -2.67 12.21 11.76
N ILE A 213 -1.89 12.07 12.83
CA ILE A 213 -2.37 12.27 14.20
C ILE A 213 -1.52 13.27 15.03
N GLU A 214 -0.34 13.61 14.55
CA GLU A 214 0.63 14.44 15.28
C GLU A 214 0.07 15.82 15.69
N GLU A 215 -0.68 16.48 14.81
CA GLU A 215 -1.31 17.77 15.13
C GLU A 215 -2.39 17.64 16.20
N HIS A 216 -3.09 16.53 16.26
CA HIS A 216 -4.06 16.26 17.33
C HIS A 216 -3.37 15.96 18.67
N GLU A 217 -2.19 15.34 18.65
CA GLU A 217 -1.38 15.16 19.86
C GLU A 217 -0.90 16.51 20.40
N LYS A 218 -0.37 17.40 19.56
CA LYS A 218 0.08 18.75 19.94
C LYS A 218 -1.03 19.57 20.62
N THR A 219 -2.26 19.34 20.23
CA THR A 219 -3.44 20.00 20.82
C THR A 219 -4.06 19.22 21.98
N GLY A 220 -3.45 18.12 22.41
CA GLY A 220 -3.92 17.30 23.53
C GLY A 220 -5.17 16.48 23.27
N LYS A 221 -5.63 16.40 22.02
CA LYS A 221 -6.83 15.63 21.64
C LYS A 221 -6.62 14.12 21.58
N VAL A 222 -5.38 13.70 21.50
CA VAL A 222 -4.93 12.29 21.58
C VAL A 222 -3.61 12.20 22.30
N ARG A 223 -3.21 10.99 22.67
CA ARG A 223 -1.86 10.70 23.19
C ARG A 223 -1.26 9.56 22.39
N ILE A 224 -0.05 9.75 21.88
CA ILE A 224 0.74 8.69 21.27
C ILE A 224 1.54 7.99 22.39
N LEU A 225 1.39 6.68 22.49
CA LEU A 225 2.10 5.88 23.50
C LEU A 225 3.42 5.29 23.00
N ALA A 226 3.44 4.86 21.75
CA ALA A 226 4.60 4.19 21.16
C ALA A 226 4.51 4.12 19.64
N VAL A 227 5.67 3.92 19.01
CA VAL A 227 5.78 3.54 17.59
C VAL A 227 5.55 2.04 17.47
N ALA A 228 4.74 1.61 16.51
CA ALA A 228 4.38 0.22 16.35
C ALA A 228 5.33 -0.57 15.40
N SER A 229 6.24 0.10 14.69
CA SER A 229 7.26 -0.55 13.86
C SER A 229 8.46 -1.09 14.68
N ASP A 230 9.35 -1.82 14.00
CA ASP A 230 10.55 -2.42 14.58
C ASP A 230 11.60 -1.42 15.04
N LYS A 231 11.49 -0.17 14.58
CA LYS A 231 12.40 0.95 14.89
C LYS A 231 11.62 2.17 15.33
N ARG A 232 12.26 3.03 16.10
CA ARG A 232 11.71 4.34 16.45
C ARG A 232 11.53 5.20 15.21
N ALA A 233 10.53 6.07 15.24
CA ALA A 233 10.30 7.04 14.16
C ALA A 233 11.42 8.06 14.07
N VAL A 234 11.92 8.32 12.87
CA VAL A 234 12.99 9.32 12.64
C VAL A 234 12.55 10.71 13.11
N LEU A 235 11.29 11.07 12.89
CA LEU A 235 10.74 12.38 13.31
C LEU A 235 10.37 12.44 14.80
N ARG A 236 10.25 11.30 15.47
CA ARG A 236 9.89 11.19 16.89
C ARG A 236 10.77 10.16 17.61
N PRO A 237 12.08 10.41 17.70
CA PRO A 237 13.01 9.50 18.37
C PRO A 237 12.78 9.41 19.90
N ASP A 238 12.00 10.33 20.45
CA ASP A 238 11.54 10.34 21.84
C ASP A 238 10.53 9.22 22.14
N LEU A 239 9.73 8.79 21.14
CA LEU A 239 8.76 7.73 21.33
C LEU A 239 9.45 6.35 21.31
N PRO A 240 9.22 5.51 22.32
CA PRO A 240 9.70 4.13 22.27
C PRO A 240 8.92 3.33 21.23
N THR A 241 9.47 2.20 20.78
CA THR A 241 8.66 1.21 20.07
C THR A 241 7.77 0.44 21.07
N VAL A 242 6.69 -0.17 20.58
CA VAL A 242 5.83 -1.03 21.40
C VAL A 242 6.65 -2.21 21.98
N ALA A 243 7.62 -2.72 21.21
CA ALA A 243 8.54 -3.77 21.66
C ALA A 243 9.43 -3.28 22.84
N GLU A 244 10.04 -2.11 22.71
CA GLU A 244 10.85 -1.46 23.79
C GLU A 244 9.98 -1.15 25.02
N ALA A 245 8.71 -0.83 24.80
CA ALA A 245 7.75 -0.52 25.85
C ALA A 245 7.12 -1.74 26.54
N GLY A 246 7.68 -2.94 26.34
CA GLY A 246 7.33 -4.13 27.11
C GLY A 246 6.50 -5.19 26.38
N VAL A 247 6.40 -5.13 25.04
CA VAL A 247 5.77 -6.17 24.21
C VAL A 247 6.81 -6.75 23.23
N PRO A 248 7.75 -7.60 23.72
CA PRO A 248 8.82 -8.13 22.89
C PRO A 248 8.29 -8.86 21.66
N GLY A 249 8.93 -8.61 20.51
CA GLY A 249 8.56 -9.22 19.23
C GLY A 249 7.27 -8.65 18.61
N PHE A 250 6.69 -7.58 19.17
CA PHE A 250 5.66 -6.83 18.47
C PHE A 250 6.31 -5.88 17.48
N SER A 251 5.93 -5.99 16.24
CA SER A 251 6.27 -5.03 15.19
C SER A 251 5.22 -5.13 14.09
N THR A 252 4.76 -3.99 13.64
CA THR A 252 3.86 -3.90 12.50
C THR A 252 4.22 -2.70 11.64
N THR A 253 3.99 -2.86 10.36
CA THR A 253 4.04 -1.76 9.39
C THR A 253 3.03 -2.08 8.29
N ALA A 254 2.68 -1.08 7.51
CA ALA A 254 1.96 -1.30 6.25
C ALA A 254 2.75 -0.66 5.13
N TRP A 255 2.78 -1.31 4.00
CA TRP A 255 3.37 -0.78 2.78
C TRP A 255 2.32 -0.62 1.70
N PHE A 256 2.60 0.31 0.80
CA PHE A 256 1.73 0.66 -0.31
C PHE A 256 2.51 0.51 -1.59
N ALA A 257 1.89 -0.11 -2.59
CA ALA A 257 2.58 -0.43 -3.82
C ALA A 257 1.76 -0.14 -5.07
N LEU A 258 2.47 -0.05 -6.17
CA LEU A 258 1.91 0.05 -7.52
C LEU A 258 1.93 -1.34 -8.16
N TRP A 259 0.80 -1.69 -8.77
CA TRP A 259 0.57 -2.96 -9.42
C TRP A 259 -0.04 -2.73 -10.80
N GLY A 260 0.22 -3.64 -11.70
CA GLY A 260 -0.50 -3.73 -12.97
C GLY A 260 -1.33 -5.01 -13.06
N PRO A 261 -2.11 -5.19 -14.13
CA PRO A 261 -2.76 -6.47 -14.42
C PRO A 261 -1.71 -7.55 -14.74
N ALA A 262 -2.16 -8.79 -14.77
CA ALA A 262 -1.31 -9.91 -15.21
C ALA A 262 -0.78 -9.74 -16.64
N ASN A 263 0.33 -10.42 -16.93
CA ASN A 263 0.90 -10.52 -18.28
C ASN A 263 1.36 -9.19 -18.90
N MET A 264 1.67 -8.18 -18.08
CA MET A 264 2.36 -6.99 -18.58
C MET A 264 3.75 -7.38 -19.13
N ALA A 265 4.11 -6.79 -20.27
CA ALA A 265 5.44 -6.99 -20.84
C ALA A 265 6.54 -6.57 -19.83
N PRO A 266 7.59 -7.39 -19.61
CA PRO A 266 8.63 -7.06 -18.63
C PRO A 266 9.29 -5.70 -18.86
N GLU A 267 9.45 -5.31 -20.12
CA GLU A 267 10.02 -4.02 -20.53
C GLU A 267 9.12 -2.84 -20.10
N LEU A 268 7.79 -3.03 -20.19
CA LEU A 268 6.82 -2.03 -19.74
C LEU A 268 6.85 -1.91 -18.22
N VAL A 269 6.90 -3.02 -17.50
CA VAL A 269 7.04 -3.04 -16.03
C VAL A 269 8.32 -2.31 -15.61
N ALA A 270 9.46 -2.65 -16.22
CA ALA A 270 10.75 -2.01 -15.94
C ALA A 270 10.72 -0.51 -16.24
N ARG A 271 10.07 -0.10 -17.32
CA ARG A 271 9.89 1.31 -17.68
C ARG A 271 9.07 2.07 -16.63
N ILE A 272 7.90 1.55 -16.28
CA ILE A 272 7.03 2.17 -15.25
C ILE A 272 7.76 2.24 -13.92
N HIS A 273 8.43 1.16 -13.51
CA HIS A 273 9.24 1.11 -12.30
C HIS A 273 10.27 2.25 -12.28
N ALA A 274 11.10 2.36 -13.34
CA ALA A 274 12.15 3.37 -13.42
C ALA A 274 11.58 4.80 -13.37
N ASP A 275 10.48 5.07 -14.09
CA ASP A 275 9.83 6.37 -14.08
C ASP A 275 9.25 6.71 -12.69
N VAL A 276 8.65 5.74 -12.00
CA VAL A 276 8.15 5.92 -10.62
C VAL A 276 9.30 6.15 -9.64
N VAL A 277 10.38 5.38 -9.70
CA VAL A 277 11.59 5.63 -8.89
C VAL A 277 12.05 7.07 -9.05
N LYS A 278 12.22 7.52 -10.30
CA LYS A 278 12.68 8.87 -10.61
C LYS A 278 11.79 9.97 -10.03
N VAL A 279 10.46 9.83 -10.13
CA VAL A 279 9.55 10.84 -9.57
C VAL A 279 9.50 10.80 -8.04
N LEU A 280 9.65 9.63 -7.42
CA LEU A 280 9.72 9.50 -5.95
C LEU A 280 11.02 10.06 -5.37
N GLU A 281 12.09 10.15 -6.14
CA GLU A 281 13.38 10.74 -5.76
C GLU A 281 13.43 12.25 -5.91
N SER A 282 12.43 12.88 -6.53
CA SER A 282 12.37 14.32 -6.68
C SER A 282 12.41 15.05 -5.31
N PRO A 283 12.99 16.26 -5.23
CA PRO A 283 13.02 17.04 -3.98
C PRO A 283 11.64 17.20 -3.34
N GLN A 284 10.62 17.42 -4.16
CA GLN A 284 9.24 17.61 -3.72
C GLN A 284 8.66 16.31 -3.12
N SER A 285 8.94 15.16 -3.76
CA SER A 285 8.51 13.86 -3.24
C SER A 285 9.22 13.52 -1.94
N ARG A 286 10.53 13.78 -1.83
CA ARG A 286 11.29 13.58 -0.58
C ARG A 286 10.73 14.42 0.56
N GLU A 287 10.40 15.69 0.30
CA GLU A 287 9.78 16.56 1.31
C GLU A 287 8.38 16.05 1.69
N PHE A 288 7.59 15.62 0.71
CA PHE A 288 6.29 15.00 0.96
C PHE A 288 6.42 13.74 1.82
N PHE A 289 7.40 12.88 1.57
CA PHE A 289 7.66 11.69 2.39
C PHE A 289 8.03 12.07 3.81
N ARG A 290 8.92 13.04 3.96
CA ARG A 290 9.34 13.53 5.26
C ARG A 290 8.17 14.09 6.07
N THR A 291 7.37 14.97 5.49
CA THR A 291 6.24 15.62 6.19
C THR A 291 5.09 14.66 6.50
N ASN A 292 4.96 13.56 5.75
CA ASN A 292 3.91 12.56 5.97
C ASN A 292 4.40 11.33 6.74
N SER A 293 5.63 11.35 7.28
CA SER A 293 6.23 10.20 7.98
C SER A 293 6.17 8.91 7.15
N PHE A 294 6.42 9.04 5.84
CA PHE A 294 6.51 7.91 4.93
C PHE A 294 7.97 7.52 4.76
N GLU A 295 8.24 6.24 4.76
CA GLU A 295 9.56 5.69 4.51
C GLU A 295 9.66 5.21 3.07
N ARG A 296 10.73 5.63 2.38
CA ARG A 296 11.11 5.05 1.09
C ARG A 296 11.59 3.62 1.30
N VAL A 297 11.21 2.76 0.39
CA VAL A 297 11.63 1.35 0.38
C VAL A 297 12.18 1.03 -1.00
N ASP A 298 13.50 0.89 -1.06
CA ASP A 298 14.17 0.54 -2.31
C ASP A 298 14.36 -0.98 -2.37
N LEU A 299 13.47 -1.65 -3.07
CA LEU A 299 13.49 -3.09 -3.28
C LEU A 299 13.69 -3.41 -4.75
N SER A 300 14.61 -4.31 -5.04
CA SER A 300 14.64 -4.97 -6.34
C SER A 300 13.35 -5.78 -6.57
N PRO A 301 12.99 -6.11 -7.82
CA PRO A 301 11.82 -6.96 -8.11
C PRO A 301 11.83 -8.28 -7.33
N THR A 302 13.01 -8.90 -7.18
CA THR A 302 13.18 -10.14 -6.39
C THR A 302 12.90 -9.92 -4.92
N GLN A 303 13.40 -8.83 -4.33
CA GLN A 303 13.15 -8.50 -2.93
C GLN A 303 11.69 -8.14 -2.69
N PHE A 304 11.04 -7.47 -3.64
CA PHE A 304 9.61 -7.17 -3.54
C PHE A 304 8.77 -8.46 -3.60
N SER A 305 9.10 -9.38 -4.50
CA SER A 305 8.45 -10.69 -4.55
C SER A 305 8.65 -11.48 -3.24
N GLN A 306 9.84 -11.42 -2.63
CA GLN A 306 10.10 -12.06 -1.35
C GLN A 306 9.28 -11.43 -0.23
N LEU A 307 9.19 -10.09 -0.17
CA LEU A 307 8.36 -9.38 0.81
C LEU A 307 6.90 -9.84 0.73
N ILE A 308 6.34 -9.97 -0.47
CA ILE A 308 4.97 -10.47 -0.66
C ILE A 308 4.81 -11.88 -0.08
N GLN A 309 5.77 -12.79 -0.35
CA GLN A 309 5.69 -14.17 0.14
C GLN A 309 5.83 -14.26 1.66
N ASP A 310 6.67 -13.44 2.26
CA ASP A 310 6.86 -13.41 3.71
C ASP A 310 5.62 -12.85 4.40
N ASP A 311 5.03 -11.79 3.87
CA ASP A 311 3.81 -11.19 4.38
C ASP A 311 2.58 -12.08 4.18
N LEU A 312 2.48 -12.80 3.06
CA LEU A 312 1.44 -13.82 2.86
C LEU A 312 1.46 -14.87 3.98
N LYS A 313 2.63 -15.35 4.36
CA LYS A 313 2.78 -16.32 5.46
C LYS A 313 2.45 -15.69 6.79
N HIS A 314 2.99 -14.50 7.07
CA HIS A 314 2.79 -13.79 8.33
C HIS A 314 1.31 -13.47 8.58
N TRP A 315 0.68 -12.78 7.65
CA TRP A 315 -0.74 -12.41 7.77
C TRP A 315 -1.67 -13.62 7.73
N GLY A 316 -1.33 -14.65 6.92
CA GLY A 316 -2.09 -15.90 6.88
C GLY A 316 -2.11 -16.62 8.22
N ALA A 317 -0.97 -16.68 8.90
CA ALA A 317 -0.88 -17.26 10.25
C ALA A 317 -1.73 -16.46 11.25
N LEU A 318 -1.66 -15.14 11.19
CA LEU A 318 -2.39 -14.27 12.10
C LEU A 318 -3.91 -14.28 11.83
N VAL A 319 -4.35 -14.20 10.58
CA VAL A 319 -5.77 -14.32 10.19
C VAL A 319 -6.37 -15.63 10.71
N LYS A 320 -5.62 -16.75 10.57
CA LYS A 320 -6.04 -18.05 11.09
C LYS A 320 -6.13 -18.06 12.62
N ALA A 321 -5.15 -17.46 13.30
CA ALA A 321 -5.10 -17.43 14.77
C ALA A 321 -6.26 -16.64 15.37
N VAL A 322 -6.66 -15.52 14.74
CA VAL A 322 -7.75 -14.66 15.21
C VAL A 322 -9.12 -15.07 14.65
N GLY A 323 -9.17 -16.02 13.73
CA GLY A 323 -10.43 -16.49 13.13
C GLY A 323 -11.14 -15.43 12.29
N ALA A 324 -10.42 -14.43 11.79
CA ALA A 324 -11.00 -13.34 11.00
C ALA A 324 -11.49 -13.85 9.64
N LYS A 325 -12.72 -13.45 9.26
CA LYS A 325 -13.33 -13.75 7.95
C LYS A 325 -14.14 -12.58 7.44
N LEU A 326 -14.32 -12.49 6.12
CA LEU A 326 -15.05 -11.41 5.43
C LEU A 326 -16.26 -11.89 4.63
N ASP A 327 -16.61 -13.15 4.68
CA ASP A 327 -17.75 -13.82 4.04
C ASP A 327 -18.62 -14.61 5.03
#